data_3bcb4dae15b913afdd1a90925bdbd22e
#
_entry.id   3bcb4dae15b913afdd1a90925bdbd22e
#
_cell.length_a   1.000
_cell.length_b   1.000
_cell.length_c   1.000
_cell.angle_alpha   90.00
_cell.angle_beta   90.00
_cell.angle_gamma   90.00
#
_symmetry.space_group_name_H-M   'P 1'
#
loop_
_entity.id
_entity.type
_entity.pdbx_description
1 polymer ?
#
loop_
_entity_poly.entity_id
_entity_poly.type
_entity_poly.pdbx_seq_one_letter_code
_entity_poly.pdbx_strand_id
1 'polypeptide(L)'
;MNAEDFFNQGFNNNLQGKYQAAITAYTQAIKLNPDYAEAYHNRGIISSILTDYHSAIANFNRAIEINPNFATAYYHRANARYFLGDYEKAIADHNQALAIDPNLAQSYHSRGNAYFALADYDKAIADYIQTIEISTQLADNINNDIANAYHNRGVARLDRGDSQGAIADFQEALQWYPHFAAAYSNRGNIHQMLGNYHEAMADHDRALELDPNLAEAYHNRGNAYYALADYESAIADYNHALKINPNFADAYYNRGLVLSHLQNYQAAIEDFNQALKLNPDDVQAYCERGLVRSTLEDYEGAIADYDRALQENPTLALVYGFRANALRRLGNYQSAIEDSNRLLQLNPNLAEGYCDRAAARRSIGDHKGAIKDYDRALQINHNLAAAYYGRGIAREALQDFPGAIDDNTQAIELMPDFSQAYCNRGNARRLLGDEHGAIADYDKALEINPDLIEAYYNRASTRYALEEYENAIADYTQALQINPQSAAFYSDRANARYAIEDYHGAIKDYTQAIAIDPSFAEDWYNRGRSYSLLQEFNSALADLNEALQRQPHWTSAYILRADVYRNLGNLQQAIADFQKSAQLYYQEGNIQYYQQIIQLIEQLQQE
;
A
#
# COMPACT_ATOMS: atom_id res chain seq x y z
N MET A 1 76.11 -28.22 -35.79
CA MET A 1 74.62 -28.11 -35.85
C MET A 1 74.31 -26.84 -36.65
N ASN A 2 73.51 -26.99 -37.64
CA ASN A 2 73.02 -25.89 -38.49
C ASN A 2 71.71 -25.28 -37.89
N ALA A 3 71.16 -24.34 -38.57
CA ALA A 3 69.92 -23.66 -38.06
C ALA A 3 68.72 -24.63 -37.97
N GLU A 4 68.61 -25.56 -38.87
CA GLU A 4 67.59 -26.61 -38.93
C GLU A 4 67.73 -27.63 -37.80
N ASP A 5 68.96 -28.02 -37.45
CA ASP A 5 69.23 -28.91 -36.31
C ASP A 5 68.76 -28.28 -34.98
N PHE A 6 69.04 -27.00 -34.79
CA PHE A 6 68.58 -26.27 -33.62
C PHE A 6 67.04 -26.04 -33.62
N PHE A 7 66.47 -25.84 -34.80
CA PHE A 7 65.00 -25.72 -34.93
C PHE A 7 64.35 -27.06 -34.52
N ASN A 8 64.82 -28.19 -35.05
CA ASN A 8 64.32 -29.53 -34.71
C ASN A 8 64.51 -29.84 -33.21
N GLN A 9 65.65 -29.43 -32.63
CA GLN A 9 65.86 -29.53 -31.17
C GLN A 9 64.86 -28.70 -30.39
N GLY A 10 64.59 -27.49 -30.83
CA GLY A 10 63.55 -26.62 -30.22
C GLY A 10 62.16 -27.23 -30.28
N PHE A 11 61.79 -27.79 -31.43
CA PHE A 11 60.56 -28.50 -31.68
C PHE A 11 60.38 -29.72 -30.74
N ASN A 12 61.39 -30.56 -30.63
CA ASN A 12 61.42 -31.73 -29.76
C ASN A 12 61.35 -31.33 -28.27
N ASN A 13 62.03 -30.25 -27.87
CA ASN A 13 61.95 -29.72 -26.50
C ASN A 13 60.53 -29.17 -26.17
N ASN A 14 59.89 -28.52 -27.15
CA ASN A 14 58.50 -28.06 -27.02
C ASN A 14 57.56 -29.24 -26.81
N LEU A 15 57.64 -30.31 -27.63
CA LEU A 15 56.83 -31.53 -27.46
C LEU A 15 57.00 -32.20 -26.10
N GLN A 16 58.19 -32.04 -25.46
CA GLN A 16 58.47 -32.54 -24.12
C GLN A 16 58.09 -31.57 -22.98
N GLY A 17 57.47 -30.42 -23.29
CA GLY A 17 57.12 -29.38 -22.30
C GLY A 17 58.33 -28.62 -21.72
N LYS A 18 59.54 -28.80 -22.31
CA LYS A 18 60.77 -28.14 -21.89
C LYS A 18 60.91 -26.75 -22.54
N TYR A 19 59.97 -25.86 -22.18
CA TYR A 19 59.78 -24.58 -22.86
C TYR A 19 61.02 -23.68 -22.86
N GLN A 20 61.75 -23.59 -21.75
CA GLN A 20 62.97 -22.76 -21.68
C GLN A 20 64.10 -23.30 -22.58
N ALA A 21 64.27 -24.63 -22.67
CA ALA A 21 65.22 -25.27 -23.56
C ALA A 21 64.81 -25.09 -25.05
N ALA A 22 63.50 -25.11 -25.32
CA ALA A 22 62.98 -24.85 -26.68
C ALA A 22 63.26 -23.40 -27.11
N ILE A 23 62.97 -22.38 -26.22
CA ILE A 23 63.29 -20.97 -26.49
C ILE A 23 64.82 -20.82 -26.82
N THR A 24 65.68 -21.47 -26.01
CA THR A 24 67.13 -21.43 -26.22
C THR A 24 67.50 -21.99 -27.59
N ALA A 25 66.95 -23.14 -27.95
CA ALA A 25 67.23 -23.79 -29.22
C ALA A 25 66.75 -22.95 -30.42
N TYR A 26 65.49 -22.45 -30.38
CA TYR A 26 64.97 -21.52 -31.39
C TYR A 26 65.81 -20.25 -31.48
N THR A 27 66.30 -19.72 -30.38
CA THR A 27 67.18 -18.53 -30.37
C THR A 27 68.52 -18.82 -31.08
N GLN A 28 69.08 -20.03 -30.98
CA GLN A 28 70.24 -20.42 -31.68
C GLN A 28 69.97 -20.64 -33.21
N ALA A 29 68.83 -21.25 -33.54
CA ALA A 29 68.39 -21.36 -34.93
C ALA A 29 68.30 -20.00 -35.62
N ILE A 30 67.65 -19.01 -34.94
CA ILE A 30 67.50 -17.63 -35.40
C ILE A 30 68.83 -16.88 -35.50
N LYS A 31 69.75 -17.11 -34.58
CA LYS A 31 71.11 -16.55 -34.72
C LYS A 31 71.90 -17.06 -35.95
N LEU A 32 71.67 -18.30 -36.32
CA LEU A 32 72.32 -18.91 -37.51
C LEU A 32 71.60 -18.56 -38.81
N ASN A 33 70.28 -18.41 -38.75
CA ASN A 33 69.44 -17.95 -39.87
C ASN A 33 68.49 -16.91 -39.42
N PRO A 34 68.80 -15.58 -39.53
CA PRO A 34 67.94 -14.49 -39.10
C PRO A 34 66.62 -14.39 -39.88
N ASP A 35 66.45 -15.02 -41.00
CA ASP A 35 65.26 -15.05 -41.83
C ASP A 35 64.46 -16.36 -41.70
N TYR A 36 64.62 -17.09 -40.58
CA TYR A 36 63.91 -18.34 -40.30
C TYR A 36 62.50 -18.03 -39.65
N ALA A 37 61.51 -17.75 -40.47
CA ALA A 37 60.16 -17.35 -40.04
C ALA A 37 59.50 -18.34 -39.05
N GLU A 38 59.64 -19.67 -39.33
CA GLU A 38 59.07 -20.74 -38.49
C GLU A 38 59.72 -20.79 -37.08
N ALA A 39 61.00 -20.45 -36.99
CA ALA A 39 61.71 -20.41 -35.70
C ALA A 39 61.22 -19.25 -34.83
N TYR A 40 60.97 -18.07 -35.41
CA TYR A 40 60.32 -16.98 -34.72
C TYR A 40 58.89 -17.34 -34.35
N HIS A 41 58.10 -17.90 -35.27
CA HIS A 41 56.73 -18.29 -35.01
C HIS A 41 56.63 -19.27 -33.82
N ASN A 42 57.41 -20.35 -33.83
CA ASN A 42 57.37 -21.34 -32.76
C ASN A 42 57.92 -20.81 -31.43
N ARG A 43 58.91 -19.93 -31.45
CA ARG A 43 59.33 -19.23 -30.23
C ARG A 43 58.24 -18.31 -29.69
N GLY A 44 57.47 -17.64 -30.56
CA GLY A 44 56.31 -16.84 -30.20
C GLY A 44 55.19 -17.67 -29.56
N ILE A 45 54.91 -18.89 -30.10
CA ILE A 45 53.93 -19.81 -29.49
C ILE A 45 54.34 -20.16 -28.06
N ILE A 46 55.60 -20.48 -27.81
CA ILE A 46 56.09 -20.81 -26.46
C ILE A 46 55.98 -19.59 -25.54
N SER A 47 56.31 -18.38 -26.01
CA SER A 47 56.13 -17.16 -25.26
C SER A 47 54.66 -16.97 -24.87
N SER A 48 53.70 -17.27 -25.78
CA SER A 48 52.26 -17.23 -25.48
C SER A 48 51.86 -18.27 -24.42
N ILE A 49 52.37 -19.50 -24.49
CA ILE A 49 52.14 -20.56 -23.49
C ILE A 49 52.63 -20.11 -22.10
N LEU A 50 53.75 -19.41 -22.06
CA LEU A 50 54.31 -18.82 -20.82
C LEU A 50 53.65 -17.48 -20.42
N THR A 51 52.57 -17.08 -21.08
CA THR A 51 51.81 -15.84 -20.85
C THR A 51 52.61 -14.56 -21.12
N ASP A 52 53.78 -14.63 -21.72
CA ASP A 52 54.54 -13.45 -22.18
C ASP A 52 54.08 -13.03 -23.57
N TYR A 53 52.85 -12.42 -23.59
CA TYR A 53 52.20 -12.02 -24.85
C TYR A 53 52.97 -10.90 -25.59
N HIS A 54 53.71 -10.05 -24.89
CA HIS A 54 54.51 -9.00 -25.52
C HIS A 54 55.68 -9.60 -26.33
N SER A 55 56.42 -10.53 -25.75
CA SER A 55 57.48 -11.28 -26.45
C SER A 55 56.92 -12.14 -27.58
N ALA A 56 55.73 -12.74 -27.37
CA ALA A 56 55.03 -13.51 -28.41
C ALA A 56 54.72 -12.64 -29.62
N ILE A 57 54.09 -11.47 -29.43
CA ILE A 57 53.76 -10.50 -30.50
C ILE A 57 55.03 -10.06 -31.24
N ALA A 58 56.13 -9.74 -30.52
CA ALA A 58 57.39 -9.36 -31.17
C ALA A 58 57.94 -10.47 -32.07
N ASN A 59 57.86 -11.72 -31.63
CA ASN A 59 58.26 -12.89 -32.42
C ASN A 59 57.37 -13.10 -33.65
N PHE A 60 56.03 -13.02 -33.49
CA PHE A 60 55.08 -13.13 -34.59
C PHE A 60 55.25 -11.98 -35.60
N ASN A 61 55.51 -10.75 -35.14
CA ASN A 61 55.82 -9.62 -36.03
C ASN A 61 56.99 -9.98 -36.94
N ARG A 62 58.09 -10.51 -36.36
CA ARG A 62 59.27 -10.86 -37.17
C ARG A 62 59.00 -12.04 -38.12
N ALA A 63 58.24 -13.05 -37.70
CA ALA A 63 57.81 -14.14 -38.56
C ALA A 63 57.01 -13.64 -39.79
N ILE A 64 56.07 -12.67 -39.55
CA ILE A 64 55.23 -12.06 -40.59
C ILE A 64 56.03 -11.13 -41.51
N GLU A 65 56.99 -10.38 -40.98
CA GLU A 65 57.90 -9.55 -41.79
C GLU A 65 58.70 -10.40 -42.75
N ILE A 66 59.16 -11.60 -42.35
CA ILE A 66 59.91 -12.53 -43.17
C ILE A 66 58.99 -13.26 -44.18
N ASN A 67 57.82 -13.71 -43.71
CA ASN A 67 56.83 -14.38 -44.54
C ASN A 67 55.45 -13.71 -44.36
N PRO A 68 55.10 -12.76 -45.24
CA PRO A 68 53.81 -12.07 -45.19
C PRO A 68 52.58 -12.98 -45.45
N ASN A 69 52.77 -14.18 -45.98
CA ASN A 69 51.70 -15.15 -46.25
C ASN A 69 51.61 -16.24 -45.16
N PHE A 70 52.07 -15.96 -43.91
CA PHE A 70 52.08 -16.92 -42.83
C PHE A 70 50.79 -16.83 -42.01
N ALA A 71 49.69 -17.42 -42.51
CA ALA A 71 48.36 -17.35 -41.90
C ALA A 71 48.35 -17.66 -40.38
N THR A 72 49.02 -18.74 -39.97
CA THR A 72 49.07 -19.16 -38.57
C THR A 72 49.86 -18.19 -37.66
N ALA A 73 50.82 -17.45 -38.24
CA ALA A 73 51.52 -16.39 -37.49
C ALA A 73 50.60 -15.19 -37.17
N TYR A 74 49.76 -14.77 -38.12
CA TYR A 74 48.71 -13.79 -37.89
C TYR A 74 47.72 -14.29 -36.85
N TYR A 75 47.23 -15.55 -36.97
CA TYR A 75 46.32 -16.17 -36.02
C TYR A 75 46.87 -16.16 -34.59
N HIS A 76 48.11 -16.61 -34.40
CA HIS A 76 48.69 -16.61 -33.03
C HIS A 76 49.00 -15.22 -32.51
N ARG A 77 49.36 -14.25 -33.38
CA ARG A 77 49.52 -12.86 -32.98
C ARG A 77 48.19 -12.24 -32.57
N ALA A 78 47.12 -12.55 -33.27
CA ALA A 78 45.75 -12.12 -32.93
C ALA A 78 45.35 -12.64 -31.56
N ASN A 79 45.58 -13.94 -31.28
CA ASN A 79 45.27 -14.51 -29.96
C ASN A 79 46.09 -13.85 -28.84
N ALA A 80 47.37 -13.56 -29.05
CA ALA A 80 48.18 -12.85 -28.07
C ALA A 80 47.67 -11.42 -27.82
N ARG A 81 47.20 -10.72 -28.86
CA ARG A 81 46.53 -9.40 -28.76
C ARG A 81 45.20 -9.50 -28.01
N TYR A 82 44.40 -10.50 -28.26
CA TYR A 82 43.14 -10.76 -27.56
C TYR A 82 43.35 -10.89 -26.05
N PHE A 83 44.35 -11.68 -25.63
CA PHE A 83 44.67 -11.83 -24.20
C PHE A 83 45.23 -10.55 -23.52
N LEU A 84 45.74 -9.59 -24.32
CA LEU A 84 46.11 -8.24 -23.86
C LEU A 84 44.94 -7.24 -23.89
N GLY A 85 43.74 -7.64 -24.35
CA GLY A 85 42.57 -6.76 -24.49
C GLY A 85 42.57 -5.91 -25.77
N ASP A 86 43.54 -6.09 -26.67
CA ASP A 86 43.65 -5.35 -27.95
C ASP A 86 42.74 -6.00 -29.03
N TYR A 87 41.41 -6.02 -28.77
CA TYR A 87 40.44 -6.77 -29.57
C TYR A 87 40.37 -6.30 -31.05
N GLU A 88 40.43 -4.99 -31.31
CA GLU A 88 40.39 -4.43 -32.67
C GLU A 88 41.63 -4.89 -33.50
N LYS A 89 42.81 -4.90 -32.87
CA LYS A 89 44.03 -5.39 -33.54
C LYS A 89 44.02 -6.90 -33.70
N ALA A 90 43.41 -7.61 -32.75
CA ALA A 90 43.21 -9.06 -32.87
C ALA A 90 42.30 -9.38 -34.06
N ILE A 91 41.18 -8.67 -34.23
CA ILE A 91 40.27 -8.80 -35.37
C ILE A 91 41.00 -8.52 -36.70
N ALA A 92 41.80 -7.46 -36.75
CA ALA A 92 42.57 -7.12 -37.94
C ALA A 92 43.54 -8.25 -38.33
N ASP A 93 44.22 -8.85 -37.37
CA ASP A 93 45.11 -9.99 -37.62
C ASP A 93 44.35 -11.25 -38.06
N HIS A 94 43.22 -11.57 -37.46
CA HIS A 94 42.37 -12.67 -37.91
C HIS A 94 41.86 -12.44 -39.33
N ASN A 95 41.48 -11.20 -39.70
CA ASN A 95 41.11 -10.87 -41.07
C ASN A 95 42.25 -11.16 -42.06
N GLN A 96 43.52 -10.87 -41.71
CA GLN A 96 44.66 -11.18 -42.54
C GLN A 96 44.90 -12.72 -42.60
N ALA A 97 44.81 -13.43 -41.48
CA ALA A 97 44.91 -14.87 -41.45
C ALA A 97 43.88 -15.53 -42.37
N LEU A 98 42.63 -15.09 -42.33
CA LEU A 98 41.52 -15.61 -43.15
C LEU A 98 41.59 -15.17 -44.62
N ALA A 99 42.21 -14.04 -44.93
CA ALA A 99 42.48 -13.62 -46.29
C ALA A 99 43.54 -14.54 -46.95
N ILE A 100 44.46 -15.10 -46.16
CA ILE A 100 45.48 -16.02 -46.62
C ILE A 100 44.93 -17.44 -46.63
N ASP A 101 44.28 -17.89 -45.58
CA ASP A 101 43.66 -19.22 -45.46
C ASP A 101 42.18 -19.08 -45.03
N PRO A 102 41.24 -19.07 -45.99
CA PRO A 102 39.79 -18.96 -45.70
C PRO A 102 39.22 -20.21 -44.98
N ASN A 103 39.94 -21.30 -44.86
CA ASN A 103 39.49 -22.51 -44.18
C ASN A 103 40.04 -22.66 -42.75
N LEU A 104 40.70 -21.61 -42.22
CA LEU A 104 41.24 -21.64 -40.88
C LEU A 104 40.13 -21.43 -39.84
N ALA A 105 39.37 -22.52 -39.54
CA ALA A 105 38.21 -22.51 -38.64
C ALA A 105 38.51 -21.87 -37.27
N GLN A 106 39.69 -22.19 -36.69
CA GLN A 106 40.11 -21.61 -35.40
C GLN A 106 40.23 -20.08 -35.45
N SER A 107 40.55 -19.50 -36.63
CA SER A 107 40.62 -18.03 -36.76
C SER A 107 39.26 -17.39 -36.79
N TYR A 108 38.25 -18.00 -37.40
CA TYR A 108 36.87 -17.55 -37.28
C TYR A 108 36.40 -17.60 -35.83
N HIS A 109 36.56 -18.73 -35.13
CA HIS A 109 36.16 -18.85 -33.73
C HIS A 109 36.82 -17.77 -32.83
N SER A 110 38.15 -17.61 -32.95
CA SER A 110 38.86 -16.60 -32.16
C SER A 110 38.49 -15.15 -32.53
N ARG A 111 38.17 -14.88 -33.82
CA ARG A 111 37.63 -13.57 -34.23
C ARG A 111 36.23 -13.34 -33.67
N GLY A 112 35.39 -14.38 -33.67
CA GLY A 112 34.08 -14.36 -33.00
C GLY A 112 34.20 -14.00 -31.52
N ASN A 113 35.17 -14.60 -30.81
CA ASN A 113 35.43 -14.24 -29.40
C ASN A 113 35.84 -12.77 -29.24
N ALA A 114 36.62 -12.21 -30.16
CA ALA A 114 37.00 -10.80 -30.13
C ALA A 114 35.80 -9.87 -30.43
N TYR A 115 34.92 -10.23 -31.37
CA TYR A 115 33.67 -9.51 -31.61
C TYR A 115 32.73 -9.61 -30.41
N PHE A 116 32.62 -10.79 -29.80
CA PHE A 116 31.83 -10.98 -28.59
C PHE A 116 32.30 -10.06 -27.44
N ALA A 117 33.61 -9.98 -27.21
CA ALA A 117 34.21 -9.10 -26.21
C ALA A 117 33.92 -7.61 -26.46
N LEU A 118 33.74 -7.22 -27.72
CA LEU A 118 33.33 -5.88 -28.14
C LEU A 118 31.81 -5.69 -28.19
N ALA A 119 31.02 -6.68 -27.75
CA ALA A 119 29.55 -6.70 -27.82
C ALA A 119 28.99 -6.61 -29.28
N ASP A 120 29.80 -6.91 -30.31
CA ASP A 120 29.34 -7.03 -31.70
C ASP A 120 28.83 -8.47 -31.92
N TYR A 121 27.68 -8.77 -31.29
CA TYR A 121 27.14 -10.13 -31.26
C TYR A 121 26.75 -10.66 -32.66
N ASP A 122 26.34 -9.79 -33.58
CA ASP A 122 25.97 -10.17 -34.92
C ASP A 122 27.17 -10.77 -35.67
N LYS A 123 28.33 -10.13 -35.58
CA LYS A 123 29.57 -10.65 -36.21
C LYS A 123 30.12 -11.87 -35.46
N ALA A 124 30.00 -11.90 -34.14
CA ALA A 124 30.40 -13.04 -33.35
C ALA A 124 29.62 -14.30 -33.77
N ILE A 125 28.29 -14.21 -33.85
CA ILE A 125 27.41 -15.30 -34.29
C ILE A 125 27.77 -15.77 -35.70
N ALA A 126 27.96 -14.83 -36.63
CA ALA A 126 28.35 -15.17 -38.01
C ALA A 126 29.66 -15.95 -38.06
N ASP A 127 30.67 -15.53 -37.31
CA ASP A 127 31.97 -16.18 -37.23
C ASP A 127 31.91 -17.58 -36.55
N TYR A 128 31.10 -17.72 -35.50
CA TYR A 128 30.88 -19.01 -34.84
C TYR A 128 30.17 -20.00 -35.76
N ILE A 129 29.13 -19.58 -36.49
CA ILE A 129 28.43 -20.41 -37.47
C ILE A 129 29.42 -20.83 -38.59
N GLN A 130 30.22 -19.90 -39.13
CA GLN A 130 31.21 -20.20 -40.15
C GLN A 130 32.26 -21.21 -39.66
N THR A 131 32.59 -21.18 -38.38
CA THR A 131 33.50 -22.14 -37.76
C THR A 131 32.94 -23.56 -37.85
N ILE A 132 31.65 -23.77 -37.56
CA ILE A 132 30.97 -25.07 -37.60
C ILE A 132 30.83 -25.56 -39.04
N GLU A 133 30.53 -24.66 -39.99
CA GLU A 133 30.44 -24.99 -41.42
C GLU A 133 31.78 -25.54 -41.99
N ILE A 134 32.91 -24.98 -41.52
CA ILE A 134 34.24 -25.42 -41.93
C ILE A 134 34.68 -26.67 -41.17
N SER A 135 34.36 -26.79 -39.89
CA SER A 135 34.81 -27.89 -39.03
C SER A 135 33.72 -28.33 -38.04
N THR A 136 32.98 -29.37 -38.41
CA THR A 136 31.96 -29.98 -37.55
C THR A 136 32.55 -30.62 -36.27
N GLN A 137 33.85 -30.91 -36.24
CA GLN A 137 34.52 -31.43 -35.03
C GLN A 137 34.59 -30.41 -33.89
N LEU A 138 34.44 -29.14 -34.20
CA LEU A 138 34.42 -28.05 -33.20
C LEU A 138 33.01 -27.72 -32.73
N ALA A 139 31.94 -28.30 -33.30
CA ALA A 139 30.55 -27.93 -33.07
C ALA A 139 30.16 -27.99 -31.58
N ASP A 140 30.49 -29.08 -30.89
CA ASP A 140 30.05 -29.26 -29.48
C ASP A 140 30.60 -28.17 -28.53
N ASN A 141 31.80 -27.64 -28.83
CA ASN A 141 32.40 -26.57 -28.03
C ASN A 141 31.87 -25.19 -28.40
N ILE A 142 31.40 -25.00 -29.64
CA ILE A 142 30.99 -23.70 -30.18
C ILE A 142 29.50 -23.45 -30.01
N ASN A 143 28.69 -24.49 -29.89
CA ASN A 143 27.26 -24.37 -29.66
C ASN A 143 26.95 -23.48 -28.44
N ASN A 144 27.72 -23.61 -27.35
CA ASN A 144 27.60 -22.78 -26.18
C ASN A 144 27.99 -21.32 -26.47
N ASP A 145 29.01 -21.07 -27.28
CA ASP A 145 29.44 -19.72 -27.64
C ASP A 145 28.39 -19.02 -28.50
N ILE A 146 27.79 -19.75 -29.44
CA ILE A 146 26.66 -19.27 -30.24
C ILE A 146 25.46 -18.94 -29.33
N ALA A 147 25.10 -19.87 -28.46
CA ALA A 147 24.00 -19.68 -27.54
C ALA A 147 24.22 -18.46 -26.62
N ASN A 148 25.44 -18.30 -26.10
CA ASN A 148 25.81 -17.13 -25.29
C ASN A 148 25.76 -15.82 -26.10
N ALA A 149 26.18 -15.85 -27.37
CA ALA A 149 26.14 -14.66 -28.22
C ALA A 149 24.69 -14.23 -28.54
N TYR A 150 23.80 -15.18 -28.86
CA TYR A 150 22.38 -14.93 -29.02
C TYR A 150 21.77 -14.44 -27.71
N HIS A 151 22.06 -15.08 -26.58
CA HIS A 151 21.56 -14.70 -25.29
C HIS A 151 21.95 -13.23 -24.95
N ASN A 152 23.24 -12.88 -25.10
CA ASN A 152 23.72 -11.53 -24.79
C ASN A 152 23.17 -10.49 -25.77
N ARG A 153 22.96 -10.84 -27.04
CA ARG A 153 22.25 -9.97 -27.98
C ARG A 153 20.80 -9.78 -27.59
N GLY A 154 20.13 -10.83 -27.14
CA GLY A 154 18.76 -10.76 -26.60
C GLY A 154 18.65 -9.83 -25.41
N VAL A 155 19.57 -9.92 -24.46
CA VAL A 155 19.65 -8.98 -23.31
C VAL A 155 19.86 -7.54 -23.80
N ALA A 156 20.82 -7.31 -24.71
CA ALA A 156 21.06 -5.96 -25.24
C ALA A 156 19.87 -5.39 -26.06
N ARG A 157 19.07 -6.24 -26.70
CA ARG A 157 17.82 -5.86 -27.37
C ARG A 157 16.74 -5.47 -26.36
N LEU A 158 16.64 -6.25 -25.30
CA LEU A 158 15.69 -5.95 -24.21
C LEU A 158 15.97 -4.59 -23.58
N ASP A 159 17.23 -4.27 -23.31
CA ASP A 159 17.66 -2.96 -22.78
C ASP A 159 17.28 -1.79 -23.71
N ARG A 160 17.14 -2.06 -25.00
CA ARG A 160 16.70 -1.09 -26.01
C ARG A 160 15.17 -1.08 -26.23
N GLY A 161 14.44 -1.92 -25.50
CA GLY A 161 12.98 -2.06 -25.61
C GLY A 161 12.50 -2.98 -26.74
N ASP A 162 13.41 -3.70 -27.43
CA ASP A 162 13.07 -4.68 -28.48
C ASP A 162 12.76 -6.05 -27.88
N SER A 163 11.60 -6.17 -27.22
CA SER A 163 11.16 -7.41 -26.57
C SER A 163 10.96 -8.56 -27.55
N GLN A 164 10.46 -8.30 -28.78
CA GLN A 164 10.23 -9.35 -29.78
C GLN A 164 11.56 -9.89 -30.33
N GLY A 165 12.50 -9.02 -30.63
CA GLY A 165 13.83 -9.41 -31.04
C GLY A 165 14.58 -10.16 -29.94
N ALA A 166 14.39 -9.81 -28.69
CA ALA A 166 14.99 -10.51 -27.55
C ALA A 166 14.41 -11.94 -27.39
N ILE A 167 13.08 -12.12 -27.51
CA ILE A 167 12.45 -13.45 -27.49
C ILE A 167 13.03 -14.34 -28.61
N ALA A 168 13.14 -13.80 -29.83
CA ALA A 168 13.68 -14.53 -30.95
C ALA A 168 15.14 -14.96 -30.66
N ASP A 169 15.96 -14.08 -30.10
CA ASP A 169 17.36 -14.40 -29.78
C ASP A 169 17.45 -15.44 -28.65
N PHE A 170 16.65 -15.35 -27.59
CA PHE A 170 16.63 -16.40 -26.56
C PHE A 170 16.14 -17.74 -27.14
N GLN A 171 15.20 -17.73 -28.08
CA GLN A 171 14.74 -18.93 -28.75
C GLN A 171 15.87 -19.57 -29.58
N GLU A 172 16.62 -18.78 -30.33
CA GLU A 172 17.82 -19.25 -31.06
C GLU A 172 18.88 -19.78 -30.09
N ALA A 173 19.16 -19.07 -28.99
CA ALA A 173 20.09 -19.55 -27.97
C ALA A 173 19.70 -20.94 -27.44
N LEU A 174 18.42 -21.19 -27.21
CA LEU A 174 17.87 -22.46 -26.73
C LEU A 174 17.87 -23.57 -27.79
N GLN A 175 17.86 -23.24 -29.08
CA GLN A 175 18.08 -24.23 -30.15
C GLN A 175 19.53 -24.74 -30.15
N TRP A 176 20.50 -23.86 -29.95
CA TRP A 176 21.90 -24.20 -29.89
C TRP A 176 22.32 -24.87 -28.59
N TYR A 177 21.75 -24.41 -27.46
CA TYR A 177 22.01 -24.97 -26.13
C TYR A 177 20.70 -25.14 -25.31
N PRO A 178 20.02 -26.30 -25.46
CA PRO A 178 18.72 -26.57 -24.79
C PRO A 178 18.78 -26.64 -23.27
N HIS A 179 19.95 -26.64 -22.66
CA HIS A 179 20.15 -26.65 -21.21
C HIS A 179 20.53 -25.27 -20.65
N PHE A 180 20.22 -24.20 -21.36
CA PHE A 180 20.58 -22.83 -20.97
C PHE A 180 19.49 -22.21 -20.04
N ALA A 181 19.58 -22.50 -18.74
CA ALA A 181 18.60 -22.06 -17.74
C ALA A 181 18.36 -20.54 -17.75
N ALA A 182 19.43 -19.73 -17.89
CA ALA A 182 19.32 -18.28 -17.94
C ALA A 182 18.52 -17.77 -19.16
N ALA A 183 18.63 -18.42 -20.30
CA ALA A 183 17.87 -18.02 -21.49
C ALA A 183 16.38 -18.30 -21.33
N TYR A 184 16.00 -19.43 -20.72
CA TYR A 184 14.61 -19.68 -20.33
C TYR A 184 14.12 -18.64 -19.38
N SER A 185 14.84 -18.36 -18.27
CA SER A 185 14.43 -17.38 -17.27
C SER A 185 14.23 -16.00 -17.88
N ASN A 186 15.15 -15.52 -18.72
CA ASN A 186 15.05 -14.22 -19.37
C ASN A 186 13.89 -14.15 -20.39
N ARG A 187 13.65 -15.22 -21.16
CA ARG A 187 12.50 -15.29 -22.05
C ARG A 187 11.19 -15.28 -21.27
N GLY A 188 11.12 -16.02 -20.17
CA GLY A 188 9.99 -16.02 -19.24
C GLY A 188 9.70 -14.64 -18.68
N ASN A 189 10.73 -13.88 -18.29
CA ASN A 189 10.58 -12.49 -17.83
C ASN A 189 9.92 -11.61 -18.89
N ILE A 190 10.29 -11.74 -20.16
CA ILE A 190 9.67 -10.97 -21.24
C ILE A 190 8.22 -11.40 -21.46
N HIS A 191 7.93 -12.71 -21.44
CA HIS A 191 6.56 -13.20 -21.53
C HIS A 191 5.69 -12.63 -20.41
N GLN A 192 6.21 -12.55 -19.19
CA GLN A 192 5.51 -11.92 -18.07
C GLN A 192 5.26 -10.42 -18.28
N MET A 193 6.26 -9.67 -18.76
CA MET A 193 6.09 -8.23 -19.09
C MET A 193 5.03 -7.99 -20.18
N LEU A 194 4.84 -8.95 -21.06
CA LEU A 194 3.82 -8.92 -22.12
C LEU A 194 2.45 -9.45 -21.66
N GLY A 195 2.31 -9.88 -20.40
CA GLY A 195 1.09 -10.48 -19.87
C GLY A 195 0.87 -11.95 -20.23
N ASN A 196 1.83 -12.60 -20.86
CA ASN A 196 1.78 -14.01 -21.26
C ASN A 196 2.24 -14.90 -20.09
N TYR A 197 1.46 -14.92 -19.01
CA TYR A 197 1.87 -15.55 -17.74
C TYR A 197 2.05 -17.08 -17.84
N HIS A 198 1.28 -17.77 -18.68
CA HIS A 198 1.41 -19.23 -18.83
C HIS A 198 2.71 -19.60 -19.54
N GLU A 199 3.10 -18.86 -20.57
CA GLU A 199 4.37 -19.03 -21.26
C GLU A 199 5.55 -18.67 -20.35
N ALA A 200 5.41 -17.62 -19.55
CA ALA A 200 6.39 -17.24 -18.55
C ALA A 200 6.63 -18.36 -17.52
N MET A 201 5.56 -18.94 -17.00
CA MET A 201 5.64 -20.06 -16.04
C MET A 201 6.32 -21.28 -16.66
N ALA A 202 5.95 -21.67 -17.89
CA ALA A 202 6.57 -22.80 -18.57
C ALA A 202 8.09 -22.60 -18.76
N ASP A 203 8.52 -21.40 -19.07
CA ASP A 203 9.92 -21.03 -19.17
C ASP A 203 10.65 -21.06 -17.83
N HIS A 204 10.05 -20.50 -16.78
CA HIS A 204 10.63 -20.57 -15.42
C HIS A 204 10.67 -22.00 -14.88
N ASP A 205 9.64 -22.82 -15.13
CA ASP A 205 9.65 -24.24 -14.80
C ASP A 205 10.86 -24.93 -15.44
N ARG A 206 11.08 -24.70 -16.73
CA ARG A 206 12.21 -25.28 -17.43
C ARG A 206 13.56 -24.78 -16.92
N ALA A 207 13.65 -23.48 -16.59
CA ALA A 207 14.84 -22.90 -15.96
C ALA A 207 15.16 -23.59 -14.63
N LEU A 208 14.14 -23.82 -13.78
CA LEU A 208 14.28 -24.44 -12.46
C LEU A 208 14.52 -25.96 -12.51
N GLU A 209 14.03 -26.66 -13.55
CA GLU A 209 14.41 -28.06 -13.81
C GLU A 209 15.90 -28.19 -14.12
N LEU A 210 16.46 -27.20 -14.81
CA LEU A 210 17.87 -27.18 -15.22
C LEU A 210 18.80 -26.70 -14.11
N ASP A 211 18.36 -25.67 -13.36
CA ASP A 211 19.09 -25.14 -12.22
C ASP A 211 18.11 -24.83 -11.07
N PRO A 212 17.95 -25.74 -10.11
CA PRO A 212 17.09 -25.56 -8.95
C PRO A 212 17.56 -24.48 -7.95
N ASN A 213 18.72 -23.85 -8.16
CA ASN A 213 19.24 -22.83 -7.28
C ASN A 213 19.08 -21.40 -7.84
N LEU A 214 18.27 -21.23 -8.88
CA LEU A 214 17.96 -19.92 -9.44
C LEU A 214 16.89 -19.18 -8.62
N ALA A 215 17.31 -18.42 -7.61
CA ALA A 215 16.42 -17.63 -6.78
C ALA A 215 15.54 -16.67 -7.61
N GLU A 216 16.10 -16.06 -8.64
CA GLU A 216 15.39 -15.15 -9.54
C GLU A 216 14.27 -15.84 -10.33
N ALA A 217 14.49 -17.09 -10.78
CA ALA A 217 13.47 -17.84 -11.51
C ALA A 217 12.28 -18.22 -10.61
N TYR A 218 12.52 -18.60 -9.36
CA TYR A 218 11.45 -18.77 -8.36
C TYR A 218 10.71 -17.46 -8.12
N HIS A 219 11.42 -16.37 -7.88
CA HIS A 219 10.81 -15.06 -7.65
C HIS A 219 9.93 -14.65 -8.84
N ASN A 220 10.41 -14.78 -10.07
CA ASN A 220 9.69 -14.40 -11.27
C ASN A 220 8.48 -15.30 -11.54
N ARG A 221 8.60 -16.62 -11.30
CA ARG A 221 7.46 -17.53 -11.37
C ARG A 221 6.42 -17.20 -10.29
N GLY A 222 6.86 -16.85 -9.08
CA GLY A 222 6.01 -16.32 -8.01
C GLY A 222 5.25 -15.07 -8.44
N ASN A 223 5.89 -14.15 -9.14
CA ASN A 223 5.23 -12.96 -9.70
C ASN A 223 4.17 -13.34 -10.77
N ALA A 224 4.43 -14.37 -11.59
CA ALA A 224 3.42 -14.87 -12.55
C ALA A 224 2.23 -15.51 -11.84
N TYR A 225 2.45 -16.30 -10.79
CA TYR A 225 1.38 -16.84 -9.95
C TYR A 225 0.57 -15.74 -9.28
N TYR A 226 1.22 -14.70 -8.75
CA TYR A 226 0.54 -13.54 -8.17
C TYR A 226 -0.38 -12.84 -9.17
N ALA A 227 0.11 -12.62 -10.41
CA ALA A 227 -0.68 -12.00 -11.47
C ALA A 227 -1.91 -12.85 -11.87
N LEU A 228 -1.84 -14.17 -11.72
CA LEU A 228 -2.94 -15.10 -11.93
C LEU A 228 -3.80 -15.32 -10.68
N ALA A 229 -3.55 -14.57 -9.61
CA ALA A 229 -4.21 -14.69 -8.31
C ALA A 229 -4.04 -16.07 -7.62
N ASP A 230 -3.04 -16.86 -8.01
CA ASP A 230 -2.62 -18.08 -7.29
C ASP A 230 -1.63 -17.69 -6.17
N TYR A 231 -2.20 -17.18 -5.08
CA TYR A 231 -1.42 -16.62 -3.98
C TYR A 231 -0.64 -17.69 -3.19
N GLU A 232 -1.15 -18.91 -3.09
CA GLU A 232 -0.49 -20.00 -2.38
C GLU A 232 0.80 -20.41 -3.10
N SER A 233 0.74 -20.62 -4.41
CA SER A 233 1.89 -20.94 -5.24
C SER A 233 2.91 -19.79 -5.26
N ALA A 234 2.44 -18.54 -5.32
CA ALA A 234 3.30 -17.36 -5.25
C ALA A 234 4.12 -17.34 -3.94
N ILE A 235 3.47 -17.53 -2.78
CA ILE A 235 4.16 -17.58 -1.48
C ILE A 235 5.18 -18.72 -1.43
N ALA A 236 4.82 -19.91 -1.94
CA ALA A 236 5.73 -21.05 -1.98
C ALA A 236 7.00 -20.74 -2.78
N ASP A 237 6.87 -20.12 -3.94
CA ASP A 237 7.99 -19.74 -4.78
C ASP A 237 8.85 -18.62 -4.15
N TYR A 238 8.24 -17.59 -3.57
CA TYR A 238 9.01 -16.57 -2.83
C TYR A 238 9.77 -17.17 -1.64
N ASN A 239 9.17 -18.15 -0.93
CA ASN A 239 9.85 -18.86 0.14
C ASN A 239 11.08 -19.65 -0.38
N HIS A 240 10.99 -20.27 -1.55
CA HIS A 240 12.13 -20.94 -2.18
C HIS A 240 13.20 -19.93 -2.60
N ALA A 241 12.81 -18.82 -3.23
CA ALA A 241 13.74 -17.74 -3.58
C ALA A 241 14.50 -17.22 -2.36
N LEU A 242 13.80 -16.95 -1.25
CA LEU A 242 14.37 -16.44 -0.01
C LEU A 242 15.21 -17.48 0.75
N LYS A 243 14.91 -18.77 0.60
CA LYS A 243 15.76 -19.86 1.12
C LYS A 243 17.10 -19.93 0.41
N ILE A 244 17.11 -19.69 -0.90
CA ILE A 244 18.34 -19.68 -1.72
C ILE A 244 19.09 -18.37 -1.50
N ASN A 245 18.41 -17.23 -1.58
CA ASN A 245 18.98 -15.90 -1.38
C ASN A 245 18.23 -15.13 -0.27
N PRO A 246 18.68 -15.21 1.00
CA PRO A 246 18.07 -14.49 2.12
C PRO A 246 18.19 -12.96 2.03
N ASN A 247 18.96 -12.43 1.08
CA ASN A 247 19.14 -11.00 0.86
C ASN A 247 18.35 -10.47 -0.35
N PHE A 248 17.33 -11.19 -0.79
CA PHE A 248 16.53 -10.81 -1.94
C PHE A 248 15.38 -9.88 -1.53
N ALA A 249 15.63 -8.56 -1.53
CA ALA A 249 14.67 -7.55 -1.08
C ALA A 249 13.33 -7.63 -1.84
N ASP A 250 13.35 -7.78 -3.17
CA ASP A 250 12.15 -7.83 -3.99
C ASP A 250 11.28 -9.05 -3.68
N ALA A 251 11.87 -10.18 -3.31
CA ALA A 251 11.12 -11.37 -2.93
C ALA A 251 10.39 -11.19 -1.59
N TYR A 252 11.00 -10.49 -0.62
CA TYR A 252 10.30 -10.07 0.61
C TYR A 252 9.17 -9.10 0.28
N TYR A 253 9.45 -8.07 -0.52
CA TYR A 253 8.44 -7.08 -0.90
C TYR A 253 7.22 -7.73 -1.57
N ASN A 254 7.45 -8.57 -2.60
CA ASN A 254 6.37 -9.23 -3.32
C ASN A 254 5.62 -10.26 -2.47
N ARG A 255 6.30 -11.01 -1.59
CA ARG A 255 5.63 -11.88 -0.61
C ARG A 255 4.77 -11.07 0.37
N GLY A 256 5.27 -9.93 0.83
CA GLY A 256 4.53 -8.97 1.66
C GLY A 256 3.26 -8.48 0.99
N LEU A 257 3.30 -8.18 -0.31
CA LEU A 257 2.11 -7.80 -1.10
C LEU A 257 1.07 -8.93 -1.11
N VAL A 258 1.49 -10.16 -1.39
CA VAL A 258 0.58 -11.33 -1.39
C VAL A 258 -0.05 -11.54 -0.01
N LEU A 259 0.76 -11.47 1.05
CA LEU A 259 0.28 -11.60 2.43
C LEU A 259 -0.72 -10.51 2.80
N SER A 260 -0.49 -9.28 2.32
CA SER A 260 -1.45 -8.17 2.49
C SER A 260 -2.78 -8.45 1.79
N HIS A 261 -2.76 -8.95 0.55
CA HIS A 261 -3.96 -9.38 -0.17
C HIS A 261 -4.74 -10.49 0.57
N LEU A 262 -4.02 -11.41 1.20
CA LEU A 262 -4.61 -12.46 2.02
C LEU A 262 -5.00 -11.99 3.44
N GLN A 263 -4.94 -10.69 3.71
CA GLN A 263 -5.23 -10.06 5.00
C GLN A 263 -4.33 -10.56 6.16
N ASN A 264 -3.20 -11.18 5.84
CA ASN A 264 -2.19 -11.55 6.83
C ASN A 264 -1.25 -10.35 7.09
N TYR A 265 -1.81 -9.30 7.63
CA TYR A 265 -1.19 -7.99 7.74
C TYR A 265 0.09 -7.98 8.58
N GLN A 266 0.13 -8.77 9.67
CA GLN A 266 1.30 -8.81 10.54
C GLN A 266 2.52 -9.42 9.81
N ALA A 267 2.32 -10.53 9.10
CA ALA A 267 3.38 -11.15 8.31
C ALA A 267 3.80 -10.25 7.12
N ALA A 268 2.86 -9.52 6.52
CA ALA A 268 3.18 -8.55 5.47
C ALA A 268 4.10 -7.44 6.00
N ILE A 269 3.83 -6.89 7.19
CA ILE A 269 4.70 -5.88 7.83
C ILE A 269 6.10 -6.44 8.09
N GLU A 270 6.22 -7.70 8.55
CA GLU A 270 7.52 -8.35 8.78
C GLU A 270 8.32 -8.46 7.48
N ASP A 271 7.66 -8.84 6.38
CA ASP A 271 8.30 -8.93 5.08
C ASP A 271 8.70 -7.55 4.53
N PHE A 272 7.84 -6.54 4.61
CA PHE A 272 8.21 -5.17 4.24
C PHE A 272 9.36 -4.62 5.11
N ASN A 273 9.41 -4.98 6.40
CA ASN A 273 10.54 -4.62 7.27
C ASN A 273 11.86 -5.24 6.77
N GLN A 274 11.84 -6.50 6.32
CA GLN A 274 13.03 -7.13 5.77
C GLN A 274 13.42 -6.52 4.42
N ALA A 275 12.46 -6.25 3.54
CA ALA A 275 12.70 -5.55 2.28
C ALA A 275 13.37 -4.19 2.52
N LEU A 276 12.83 -3.37 3.43
CA LEU A 276 13.37 -2.05 3.80
C LEU A 276 14.71 -2.11 4.56
N LYS A 277 14.98 -3.19 5.28
CA LYS A 277 16.30 -3.40 5.88
C LYS A 277 17.37 -3.66 4.82
N LEU A 278 17.01 -4.34 3.73
CA LEU A 278 17.90 -4.65 2.62
C LEU A 278 17.99 -3.48 1.63
N ASN A 279 16.89 -2.81 1.37
CA ASN A 279 16.80 -1.61 0.52
C ASN A 279 16.10 -0.46 1.27
N PRO A 280 16.85 0.36 2.02
CA PRO A 280 16.28 1.45 2.84
C PRO A 280 15.62 2.59 2.07
N ASP A 281 15.84 2.66 0.76
CA ASP A 281 15.33 3.75 -0.09
C ASP A 281 14.13 3.29 -0.94
N ASP A 282 13.57 2.10 -0.66
CA ASP A 282 12.41 1.56 -1.36
C ASP A 282 11.12 2.31 -0.97
N VAL A 283 10.79 3.28 -1.79
CA VAL A 283 9.59 4.11 -1.64
C VAL A 283 8.31 3.29 -1.67
N GLN A 284 8.25 2.26 -2.52
CA GLN A 284 7.05 1.42 -2.66
C GLN A 284 6.82 0.59 -1.40
N ALA A 285 7.88 0.01 -0.85
CA ALA A 285 7.79 -0.77 0.39
C ALA A 285 7.34 0.09 1.59
N TYR A 286 7.76 1.35 1.69
CA TYR A 286 7.21 2.28 2.69
C TYR A 286 5.73 2.55 2.46
N CYS A 287 5.32 2.82 1.21
CA CYS A 287 3.90 3.09 0.91
C CYS A 287 3.01 1.91 1.27
N GLU A 288 3.38 0.69 0.87
CA GLU A 288 2.61 -0.52 1.13
C GLU A 288 2.56 -0.87 2.62
N ARG A 289 3.71 -0.76 3.34
CA ARG A 289 3.73 -0.95 4.79
C ARG A 289 2.86 0.09 5.51
N GLY A 290 2.89 1.34 5.08
CA GLY A 290 2.03 2.40 5.58
C GLY A 290 0.54 2.11 5.36
N LEU A 291 0.16 1.58 4.19
CA LEU A 291 -1.21 1.18 3.90
C LEU A 291 -1.68 0.04 4.83
N VAL A 292 -0.84 -0.99 5.00
CA VAL A 292 -1.13 -2.11 5.91
C VAL A 292 -1.25 -1.63 7.36
N ARG A 293 -0.35 -0.76 7.83
CA ARG A 293 -0.44 -0.15 9.16
C ARG A 293 -1.71 0.67 9.34
N SER A 294 -2.09 1.47 8.33
CA SER A 294 -3.35 2.22 8.37
C SER A 294 -4.57 1.30 8.49
N THR A 295 -4.54 0.12 7.84
CA THR A 295 -5.62 -0.87 7.93
C THR A 295 -5.69 -1.50 9.33
N LEU A 296 -4.56 -1.63 10.01
CA LEU A 296 -4.47 -2.07 11.41
C LEU A 296 -4.67 -0.94 12.43
N GLU A 297 -5.06 0.25 11.97
CA GLU A 297 -5.24 1.46 12.79
C GLU A 297 -3.96 1.97 13.47
N ASP A 298 -2.76 1.48 13.08
CA ASP A 298 -1.47 2.04 13.45
C ASP A 298 -1.17 3.29 12.60
N TYR A 299 -1.93 4.37 12.87
CA TYR A 299 -1.84 5.60 12.07
C TYR A 299 -0.52 6.33 12.27
N GLU A 300 0.07 6.30 13.47
CA GLU A 300 1.39 6.88 13.73
C GLU A 300 2.49 6.18 12.93
N GLY A 301 2.48 4.85 12.93
CA GLY A 301 3.42 4.07 12.14
C GLY A 301 3.23 4.27 10.64
N ALA A 302 1.98 4.40 10.18
CA ALA A 302 1.66 4.69 8.78
C ALA A 302 2.17 6.07 8.35
N ILE A 303 1.96 7.11 9.18
CA ILE A 303 2.46 8.47 8.91
C ILE A 303 3.98 8.48 8.80
N ALA A 304 4.69 7.79 9.70
CA ALA A 304 6.14 7.70 9.65
C ALA A 304 6.65 7.04 8.35
N ASP A 305 5.94 6.03 7.85
CA ASP A 305 6.26 5.39 6.58
C ASP A 305 5.99 6.33 5.39
N TYR A 306 4.85 7.02 5.38
CA TYR A 306 4.55 8.00 4.33
C TYR A 306 5.50 9.20 4.35
N ASP A 307 5.93 9.65 5.54
CA ASP A 307 6.96 10.69 5.68
C ASP A 307 8.25 10.27 4.99
N ARG A 308 8.67 9.02 5.20
CA ARG A 308 9.87 8.49 4.57
C ARG A 308 9.72 8.39 3.05
N ALA A 309 8.57 7.87 2.58
CA ALA A 309 8.28 7.81 1.14
C ALA A 309 8.29 9.20 0.48
N LEU A 310 7.69 10.21 1.12
CA LEU A 310 7.63 11.59 0.62
C LEU A 310 8.96 12.35 0.75
N GLN A 311 9.83 11.95 1.66
CA GLN A 311 11.20 12.47 1.75
C GLN A 311 12.02 12.05 0.55
N GLU A 312 11.91 10.79 0.12
CA GLU A 312 12.60 10.26 -1.06
C GLU A 312 11.95 10.77 -2.36
N ASN A 313 10.61 10.81 -2.42
CA ASN A 313 9.91 11.31 -3.61
C ASN A 313 8.75 12.25 -3.26
N PRO A 314 8.98 13.58 -3.22
CA PRO A 314 7.95 14.58 -2.91
C PRO A 314 6.86 14.76 -3.97
N THR A 315 6.90 14.03 -5.08
CA THR A 315 5.93 14.15 -6.17
C THR A 315 4.84 13.07 -6.15
N LEU A 316 4.86 12.19 -5.16
CA LEU A 316 3.88 11.11 -4.99
C LEU A 316 2.55 11.65 -4.47
N ALA A 317 1.71 12.12 -5.38
CA ALA A 317 0.44 12.75 -5.03
C ALA A 317 -0.42 11.89 -4.10
N LEU A 318 -0.61 10.60 -4.40
CA LEU A 318 -1.48 9.71 -3.61
C LEU A 318 -1.00 9.50 -2.18
N VAL A 319 0.32 9.52 -1.94
CA VAL A 319 0.89 9.32 -0.60
C VAL A 319 0.51 10.47 0.34
N TYR A 320 0.41 11.72 -0.17
CA TYR A 320 -0.17 12.81 0.60
C TYR A 320 -1.62 12.54 1.00
N GLY A 321 -2.42 11.92 0.11
CA GLY A 321 -3.78 11.51 0.41
C GLY A 321 -3.85 10.44 1.50
N PHE A 322 -3.01 9.43 1.43
CA PHE A 322 -2.94 8.38 2.45
C PHE A 322 -2.52 8.95 3.81
N ARG A 323 -1.49 9.83 3.83
CA ARG A 323 -1.04 10.49 5.06
C ARG A 323 -2.11 11.43 5.61
N ALA A 324 -2.81 12.20 4.76
CA ALA A 324 -3.93 13.04 5.18
C ALA A 324 -5.05 12.24 5.84
N ASN A 325 -5.38 11.06 5.31
CA ASN A 325 -6.37 10.18 5.93
C ASN A 325 -5.92 9.69 7.32
N ALA A 326 -4.69 9.22 7.45
CA ALA A 326 -4.13 8.79 8.73
C ALA A 326 -4.10 9.94 9.75
N LEU A 327 -3.66 11.14 9.35
CA LEU A 327 -3.67 12.35 10.17
C LEU A 327 -5.08 12.71 10.63
N ARG A 328 -6.07 12.63 9.75
CA ARG A 328 -7.47 12.89 10.07
C ARG A 328 -8.01 11.88 11.09
N ARG A 329 -7.64 10.60 10.98
CA ARG A 329 -8.02 9.56 11.95
C ARG A 329 -7.45 9.83 13.34
N LEU A 330 -6.25 10.42 13.43
CA LEU A 330 -5.64 10.86 14.69
C LEU A 330 -6.17 12.21 15.20
N GLY A 331 -7.10 12.85 14.50
CA GLY A 331 -7.60 14.17 14.87
C GLY A 331 -6.69 15.35 14.46
N ASN A 332 -5.62 15.11 13.74
CA ASN A 332 -4.68 16.13 13.25
C ASN A 332 -5.23 16.79 11.97
N TYR A 333 -6.40 17.38 12.05
CA TYR A 333 -7.18 17.87 10.90
C TYR A 333 -6.46 18.96 10.10
N GLN A 334 -5.71 19.85 10.75
CA GLN A 334 -5.02 20.94 10.06
C GLN A 334 -3.91 20.39 9.14
N SER A 335 -3.09 19.47 9.63
CA SER A 335 -2.06 18.80 8.84
C SER A 335 -2.67 17.95 7.72
N ALA A 336 -3.84 17.32 7.96
CA ALA A 336 -4.57 16.59 6.93
C ALA A 336 -5.03 17.52 5.78
N ILE A 337 -5.47 18.75 6.10
CA ILE A 337 -5.83 19.76 5.10
C ILE A 337 -4.59 20.20 4.29
N GLU A 338 -3.45 20.38 4.93
CA GLU A 338 -2.19 20.76 4.26
C GLU A 338 -1.74 19.69 3.27
N ASP A 339 -1.79 18.41 3.67
CA ASP A 339 -1.48 17.29 2.80
C ASP A 339 -2.48 17.17 1.64
N SER A 340 -3.78 17.32 1.91
CA SER A 340 -4.80 17.35 0.86
C SER A 340 -4.60 18.52 -0.12
N ASN A 341 -4.15 19.68 0.36
CA ASN A 341 -3.77 20.79 -0.51
C ASN A 341 -2.60 20.41 -1.43
N ARG A 342 -1.59 19.70 -0.90
CA ARG A 342 -0.45 19.25 -1.70
C ARG A 342 -0.87 18.18 -2.73
N LEU A 343 -1.70 17.22 -2.33
CA LEU A 343 -2.31 16.25 -3.23
C LEU A 343 -3.01 16.95 -4.42
N LEU A 344 -3.86 17.95 -4.12
CA LEU A 344 -4.66 18.66 -5.11
C LEU A 344 -3.85 19.66 -5.96
N GLN A 345 -2.70 20.12 -5.49
CA GLN A 345 -1.74 20.85 -6.32
C GLN A 345 -1.09 19.95 -7.36
N LEU A 346 -0.78 18.70 -6.99
CA LEU A 346 -0.16 17.71 -7.89
C LEU A 346 -1.20 17.07 -8.81
N ASN A 347 -2.42 16.85 -8.32
CA ASN A 347 -3.52 16.25 -9.08
C ASN A 347 -4.83 17.05 -8.89
N PRO A 348 -5.06 18.12 -9.64
CA PRO A 348 -6.23 19.01 -9.49
C PRO A 348 -7.58 18.39 -9.87
N ASN A 349 -7.59 17.22 -10.51
CA ASN A 349 -8.80 16.56 -10.98
C ASN A 349 -9.14 15.30 -10.18
N LEU A 350 -8.56 15.13 -8.98
CA LEU A 350 -8.89 14.02 -8.09
C LEU A 350 -10.07 14.39 -7.19
N ALA A 351 -11.25 13.90 -7.53
CA ALA A 351 -12.50 14.21 -6.81
C ALA A 351 -12.42 13.75 -5.34
N GLU A 352 -11.86 12.58 -5.08
CA GLU A 352 -11.68 12.00 -3.75
C GLU A 352 -10.81 12.90 -2.85
N GLY A 353 -9.77 13.51 -3.40
CA GLY A 353 -8.91 14.44 -2.66
C GLY A 353 -9.64 15.68 -2.16
N TYR A 354 -10.62 16.20 -2.91
CA TYR A 354 -11.51 17.26 -2.44
C TYR A 354 -12.44 16.76 -1.34
N CYS A 355 -12.97 15.53 -1.45
CA CYS A 355 -13.81 14.94 -0.41
C CYS A 355 -13.05 14.76 0.91
N ASP A 356 -11.81 14.30 0.86
CA ASP A 356 -10.97 14.10 2.05
C ASP A 356 -10.66 15.44 2.74
N ARG A 357 -10.32 16.47 1.94
CA ARG A 357 -10.10 17.82 2.47
C ARG A 357 -11.38 18.41 3.07
N ALA A 358 -12.50 18.21 2.41
CA ALA A 358 -13.80 18.63 2.91
C ALA A 358 -14.15 17.96 4.25
N ALA A 359 -13.90 16.66 4.36
CA ALA A 359 -14.12 15.93 5.62
C ALA A 359 -13.25 16.49 6.76
N ALA A 360 -11.96 16.78 6.50
CA ALA A 360 -11.07 17.39 7.47
C ALA A 360 -11.53 18.82 7.86
N ARG A 361 -11.94 19.65 6.88
CA ARG A 361 -12.49 21.00 7.12
C ARG A 361 -13.75 20.96 7.97
N ARG A 362 -14.64 20.02 7.69
CA ARG A 362 -15.86 19.82 8.50
C ARG A 362 -15.53 19.51 9.95
N SER A 363 -14.50 18.68 10.19
CA SER A 363 -14.09 18.33 11.57
C SER A 363 -13.54 19.50 12.38
N ILE A 364 -13.02 20.56 11.73
CA ILE A 364 -12.59 21.81 12.39
C ILE A 364 -13.68 22.90 12.38
N GLY A 365 -14.91 22.58 11.93
CA GLY A 365 -16.01 23.53 11.85
C GLY A 365 -16.01 24.45 10.62
N ASP A 366 -15.09 24.30 9.66
CA ASP A 366 -15.11 25.05 8.41
C ASP A 366 -16.12 24.43 7.42
N HIS A 367 -17.40 24.48 7.77
CA HIS A 367 -18.48 23.91 6.97
C HIS A 367 -18.61 24.60 5.60
N LYS A 368 -18.35 25.92 5.52
CA LYS A 368 -18.40 26.65 4.24
C LYS A 368 -17.26 26.23 3.29
N GLY A 369 -16.07 26.04 3.82
CA GLY A 369 -14.95 25.51 3.05
C GLY A 369 -15.18 24.07 2.61
N ALA A 370 -15.77 23.25 3.47
CA ALA A 370 -16.13 21.87 3.16
C ALA A 370 -17.14 21.79 2.01
N ILE A 371 -18.21 22.61 2.02
CA ILE A 371 -19.20 22.67 0.92
C ILE A 371 -18.53 23.00 -0.42
N LYS A 372 -17.64 24.01 -0.45
CA LYS A 372 -16.91 24.37 -1.69
C LYS A 372 -16.08 23.20 -2.22
N ASP A 373 -15.45 22.43 -1.35
CA ASP A 373 -14.67 21.27 -1.75
C ASP A 373 -15.58 20.15 -2.26
N TYR A 374 -16.70 19.84 -1.60
CA TYR A 374 -17.67 18.87 -2.11
C TYR A 374 -18.27 19.32 -3.44
N ASP A 375 -18.57 20.61 -3.61
CA ASP A 375 -19.03 21.15 -4.90
C ASP A 375 -17.98 20.89 -6.00
N ARG A 376 -16.71 21.09 -5.70
CA ARG A 376 -15.65 20.81 -6.66
C ARG A 376 -15.50 19.31 -6.95
N ALA A 377 -15.59 18.45 -5.95
CA ALA A 377 -15.60 17.00 -6.12
C ALA A 377 -16.75 16.56 -7.05
N LEU A 378 -17.97 17.07 -6.82
CA LEU A 378 -19.17 16.75 -7.59
C LEU A 378 -19.15 17.31 -9.02
N GLN A 379 -18.43 18.43 -9.25
CA GLN A 379 -18.17 18.92 -10.62
C GLN A 379 -17.26 17.97 -11.41
N ILE A 380 -16.31 17.32 -10.74
CA ILE A 380 -15.37 16.37 -11.37
C ILE A 380 -16.06 15.01 -11.57
N ASN A 381 -16.73 14.52 -10.52
CA ASN A 381 -17.47 13.26 -10.53
C ASN A 381 -18.81 13.42 -9.81
N HIS A 382 -19.89 13.53 -10.57
CA HIS A 382 -21.25 13.69 -10.05
C HIS A 382 -21.86 12.41 -9.45
N ASN A 383 -21.20 11.26 -9.58
CA ASN A 383 -21.70 9.98 -9.07
C ASN A 383 -21.10 9.61 -7.69
N LEU A 384 -20.68 10.57 -6.90
CA LEU A 384 -20.08 10.36 -5.57
C LEU A 384 -21.16 10.51 -4.48
N ALA A 385 -21.84 9.43 -4.12
CA ALA A 385 -22.83 9.43 -3.03
C ALA A 385 -22.26 9.97 -1.70
N ALA A 386 -21.00 9.62 -1.36
CA ALA A 386 -20.32 10.10 -0.17
C ALA A 386 -20.07 11.62 -0.17
N ALA A 387 -19.89 12.24 -1.34
CA ALA A 387 -19.72 13.69 -1.45
C ALA A 387 -21.05 14.44 -1.20
N TYR A 388 -22.15 13.96 -1.76
CA TYR A 388 -23.48 14.49 -1.46
C TYR A 388 -23.79 14.34 0.03
N TYR A 389 -23.63 13.14 0.59
CA TYR A 389 -23.83 12.90 2.03
C TYR A 389 -22.99 13.84 2.90
N GLY A 390 -21.68 13.97 2.60
CA GLY A 390 -20.78 14.86 3.34
C GLY A 390 -21.17 16.34 3.21
N ARG A 391 -21.65 16.78 2.04
CA ARG A 391 -22.15 18.14 1.82
C ARG A 391 -23.46 18.37 2.56
N GLY A 392 -24.35 17.38 2.60
CA GLY A 392 -25.60 17.40 3.37
C GLY A 392 -25.33 17.64 4.86
N ILE A 393 -24.37 16.92 5.46
CA ILE A 393 -23.96 17.16 6.86
C ILE A 393 -23.43 18.59 7.07
N ALA A 394 -22.61 19.08 6.14
CA ALA A 394 -22.07 20.43 6.27
C ALA A 394 -23.16 21.52 6.14
N ARG A 395 -24.18 21.29 5.29
CA ARG A 395 -25.36 22.16 5.15
C ARG A 395 -26.24 22.14 6.38
N GLU A 396 -26.50 20.96 6.93
CA GLU A 396 -27.26 20.80 8.19
C GLU A 396 -26.61 21.59 9.33
N ALA A 397 -25.27 21.49 9.47
CA ALA A 397 -24.52 22.27 10.47
C ALA A 397 -24.63 23.80 10.27
N LEU A 398 -24.92 24.27 9.05
CA LEU A 398 -25.21 25.67 8.72
C LEU A 398 -26.73 25.99 8.73
N GLN A 399 -27.58 25.05 9.17
CA GLN A 399 -29.04 25.14 9.20
C GLN A 399 -29.68 25.25 7.80
N ASP A 400 -28.98 24.89 6.72
CA ASP A 400 -29.56 24.75 5.39
C ASP A 400 -30.19 23.35 5.27
N PHE A 401 -31.31 23.15 5.99
CA PHE A 401 -32.02 21.87 6.00
C PHE A 401 -32.60 21.47 4.63
N PRO A 402 -33.18 22.41 3.84
CA PRO A 402 -33.62 22.05 2.49
C PRO A 402 -32.49 21.51 1.61
N GLY A 403 -31.34 22.20 1.59
CA GLY A 403 -30.18 21.75 0.84
C GLY A 403 -29.60 20.42 1.36
N ALA A 404 -29.69 20.16 2.68
CA ALA A 404 -29.30 18.89 3.26
C ALA A 404 -30.21 17.74 2.82
N ILE A 405 -31.53 17.98 2.73
CA ILE A 405 -32.52 17.00 2.22
C ILE A 405 -32.22 16.67 0.77
N ASP A 406 -32.01 17.67 -0.07
CA ASP A 406 -31.69 17.48 -1.48
C ASP A 406 -30.41 16.64 -1.66
N ASP A 407 -29.36 16.98 -0.94
CA ASP A 407 -28.08 16.26 -0.99
C ASP A 407 -28.21 14.80 -0.52
N ASN A 408 -28.86 14.56 0.62
CA ASN A 408 -29.08 13.18 1.08
C ASN A 408 -30.00 12.41 0.13
N THR A 409 -30.93 13.06 -0.57
CA THR A 409 -31.77 12.43 -1.59
C THR A 409 -30.91 11.98 -2.77
N GLN A 410 -29.99 12.83 -3.26
CA GLN A 410 -29.06 12.44 -4.31
C GLN A 410 -28.11 11.31 -3.87
N ALA A 411 -27.65 11.33 -2.62
CA ALA A 411 -26.84 10.24 -2.07
C ALA A 411 -27.61 8.90 -2.09
N ILE A 412 -28.89 8.92 -1.72
CA ILE A 412 -29.78 7.75 -1.71
C ILE A 412 -30.11 7.27 -3.13
N GLU A 413 -30.33 8.16 -4.09
CA GLU A 413 -30.55 7.79 -5.49
C GLU A 413 -29.35 7.07 -6.08
N LEU A 414 -28.13 7.50 -5.73
CA LEU A 414 -26.88 6.86 -6.16
C LEU A 414 -26.58 5.55 -5.40
N MET A 415 -26.94 5.48 -4.13
CA MET A 415 -26.70 4.34 -3.25
C MET A 415 -27.96 4.06 -2.41
N PRO A 416 -28.90 3.24 -2.91
CA PRO A 416 -30.18 2.98 -2.24
C PRO A 416 -30.09 2.28 -0.88
N ASP A 417 -28.95 1.68 -0.57
CA ASP A 417 -28.64 1.01 0.71
C ASP A 417 -27.81 1.87 1.68
N PHE A 418 -27.75 3.20 1.45
CA PHE A 418 -27.00 4.12 2.31
C PHE A 418 -27.82 4.53 3.54
N SER A 419 -27.85 3.68 4.57
CA SER A 419 -28.64 3.88 5.79
C SER A 419 -28.37 5.22 6.51
N GLN A 420 -27.12 5.67 6.55
CA GLN A 420 -26.75 6.95 7.17
C GLN A 420 -27.34 8.16 6.42
N ALA A 421 -27.47 8.09 5.09
CA ALA A 421 -28.07 9.16 4.30
C ALA A 421 -29.58 9.29 4.56
N TYR A 422 -30.28 8.16 4.73
CA TYR A 422 -31.68 8.17 5.18
C TYR A 422 -31.79 8.78 6.57
N CYS A 423 -30.95 8.36 7.53
CA CYS A 423 -30.98 8.90 8.87
C CYS A 423 -30.77 10.43 8.90
N ASN A 424 -29.78 10.93 8.14
CA ASN A 424 -29.52 12.38 8.06
C ASN A 424 -30.63 13.13 7.34
N ARG A 425 -31.26 12.56 6.29
CA ARG A 425 -32.42 13.17 5.67
C ARG A 425 -33.60 13.26 6.62
N GLY A 426 -33.81 12.21 7.42
CA GLY A 426 -34.79 12.19 8.49
C GLY A 426 -34.54 13.29 9.53
N ASN A 427 -33.28 13.47 9.96
CA ASN A 427 -32.90 14.55 10.88
C ASN A 427 -33.24 15.92 10.31
N ALA A 428 -32.85 16.19 9.05
CA ALA A 428 -33.15 17.46 8.41
C ALA A 428 -34.65 17.70 8.23
N ARG A 429 -35.47 16.67 7.90
CA ARG A 429 -36.92 16.72 7.83
C ARG A 429 -37.55 17.06 9.19
N ARG A 430 -37.12 16.36 10.24
CA ARG A 430 -37.58 16.63 11.61
C ARG A 430 -37.34 18.08 12.04
N LEU A 431 -36.16 18.63 11.72
CA LEU A 431 -35.81 20.02 12.02
C LEU A 431 -36.63 21.04 11.21
N LEU A 432 -37.26 20.62 10.10
CA LEU A 432 -38.23 21.42 9.33
C LEU A 432 -39.69 21.18 9.74
N GLY A 433 -39.95 20.28 10.71
CA GLY A 433 -41.31 19.97 11.17
C GLY A 433 -42.03 18.91 10.30
N ASP A 434 -41.29 18.14 9.47
CA ASP A 434 -41.84 16.97 8.76
C ASP A 434 -41.53 15.71 9.56
N GLU A 435 -42.22 15.53 10.70
CA GLU A 435 -42.00 14.40 11.61
C GLU A 435 -42.35 13.06 10.96
N HIS A 436 -43.44 13.00 10.19
CA HIS A 436 -43.84 11.75 9.51
C HIS A 436 -42.87 11.35 8.40
N GLY A 437 -42.36 12.30 7.61
CA GLY A 437 -41.31 12.06 6.64
C GLY A 437 -39.99 11.62 7.28
N ALA A 438 -39.69 12.18 8.48
CA ALA A 438 -38.52 11.78 9.25
C ALA A 438 -38.62 10.33 9.75
N ILE A 439 -39.77 9.92 10.32
CA ILE A 439 -40.02 8.55 10.77
C ILE A 439 -39.87 7.56 9.60
N ALA A 440 -40.45 7.87 8.44
CA ALA A 440 -40.32 7.02 7.25
C ALA A 440 -38.86 6.83 6.81
N ASP A 441 -38.04 7.89 6.89
CA ASP A 441 -36.61 7.81 6.59
C ASP A 441 -35.84 6.98 7.63
N TYR A 442 -36.14 7.14 8.92
CA TYR A 442 -35.53 6.31 9.98
C TYR A 442 -35.94 4.83 9.86
N ASP A 443 -37.22 4.55 9.50
CA ASP A 443 -37.69 3.19 9.22
C ASP A 443 -36.86 2.55 8.12
N LYS A 444 -36.61 3.28 7.03
CA LYS A 444 -35.80 2.80 5.92
C LYS A 444 -34.33 2.61 6.31
N ALA A 445 -33.78 3.56 7.10
CA ALA A 445 -32.42 3.43 7.63
C ALA A 445 -32.24 2.14 8.46
N LEU A 446 -33.23 1.82 9.31
CA LEU A 446 -33.23 0.63 10.17
C LEU A 446 -33.56 -0.68 9.43
N GLU A 447 -34.31 -0.62 8.35
CA GLU A 447 -34.49 -1.76 7.45
C GLU A 447 -33.15 -2.18 6.81
N ILE A 448 -32.32 -1.18 6.43
CA ILE A 448 -31.01 -1.41 5.80
C ILE A 448 -29.96 -1.79 6.85
N ASN A 449 -29.89 -1.05 7.95
CA ASN A 449 -28.94 -1.29 9.04
C ASN A 449 -29.69 -1.33 10.40
N PRO A 450 -30.05 -2.53 10.88
CA PRO A 450 -30.73 -2.71 12.16
C PRO A 450 -29.92 -2.32 13.40
N ASP A 451 -28.61 -2.08 13.28
CA ASP A 451 -27.74 -1.69 14.39
C ASP A 451 -27.46 -0.18 14.42
N LEU A 452 -28.15 0.63 13.60
CA LEU A 452 -27.96 2.08 13.54
C LEU A 452 -28.64 2.76 14.74
N ILE A 453 -27.89 2.90 15.83
CA ILE A 453 -28.35 3.47 17.11
C ILE A 453 -29.00 4.86 16.92
N GLU A 454 -28.35 5.72 16.13
CA GLU A 454 -28.81 7.08 15.89
C GLU A 454 -30.23 7.12 15.28
N ALA A 455 -30.55 6.17 14.41
CA ALA A 455 -31.86 6.09 13.79
C ALA A 455 -32.95 5.67 14.80
N TYR A 456 -32.67 4.72 15.69
CA TYR A 456 -33.59 4.38 16.78
C TYR A 456 -33.81 5.55 17.70
N TYR A 457 -32.74 6.19 18.15
CA TYR A 457 -32.83 7.32 19.06
C TYR A 457 -33.60 8.48 18.47
N ASN A 458 -33.29 8.86 17.22
CA ASN A 458 -33.94 9.98 16.56
C ASN A 458 -35.42 9.67 16.23
N ARG A 459 -35.75 8.42 15.86
CA ARG A 459 -37.12 7.98 15.64
C ARG A 459 -37.92 8.00 16.95
N ALA A 460 -37.33 7.49 18.03
CA ALA A 460 -37.92 7.53 19.38
C ALA A 460 -38.22 8.96 19.82
N SER A 461 -37.24 9.87 19.67
CA SER A 461 -37.41 11.28 20.04
C SER A 461 -38.50 11.97 19.19
N THR A 462 -38.59 11.61 17.89
CA THR A 462 -39.65 12.14 17.01
C THR A 462 -41.03 11.58 17.41
N ARG A 463 -41.13 10.29 17.71
CA ARG A 463 -42.37 9.66 18.20
C ARG A 463 -42.80 10.21 19.55
N TYR A 464 -41.85 10.47 20.45
CA TYR A 464 -42.12 11.12 21.73
C TYR A 464 -42.74 12.52 21.52
N ALA A 465 -42.21 13.30 20.58
CA ALA A 465 -42.76 14.62 20.25
C ALA A 465 -44.17 14.55 19.63
N LEU A 466 -44.50 13.44 18.95
CA LEU A 466 -45.83 13.17 18.43
C LEU A 466 -46.77 12.49 19.46
N GLU A 467 -46.35 12.37 20.71
CA GLU A 467 -47.08 11.72 21.81
C GLU A 467 -47.29 10.19 21.58
N GLU A 468 -46.54 9.57 20.64
CA GLU A 468 -46.54 8.13 20.40
C GLU A 468 -45.59 7.41 21.39
N TYR A 469 -45.90 7.52 22.68
CA TYR A 469 -45.00 7.15 23.78
C TYR A 469 -44.63 5.66 23.80
N GLU A 470 -45.59 4.75 23.54
CA GLU A 470 -45.32 3.30 23.48
C GLU A 470 -44.30 2.93 22.38
N ASN A 471 -44.49 3.56 21.22
CA ASN A 471 -43.55 3.37 20.10
C ASN A 471 -42.17 3.97 20.41
N ALA A 472 -42.11 5.11 21.07
CA ALA A 472 -40.87 5.71 21.55
C ALA A 472 -40.13 4.81 22.54
N ILE A 473 -40.85 4.24 23.53
CA ILE A 473 -40.30 3.29 24.50
C ILE A 473 -39.70 2.07 23.81
N ALA A 474 -40.36 1.53 22.78
CA ALA A 474 -39.87 0.41 22.02
C ALA A 474 -38.54 0.75 21.33
N ASP A 475 -38.45 1.90 20.67
CA ASP A 475 -37.24 2.35 19.98
C ASP A 475 -36.09 2.65 20.95
N TYR A 476 -36.32 3.36 22.04
CA TYR A 476 -35.30 3.55 23.08
C TYR A 476 -34.83 2.24 23.68
N THR A 477 -35.71 1.23 23.75
CA THR A 477 -35.33 -0.10 24.24
C THR A 477 -34.37 -0.79 23.26
N GLN A 478 -34.58 -0.67 21.94
CA GLN A 478 -33.63 -1.18 20.95
C GLN A 478 -32.30 -0.42 21.02
N ALA A 479 -32.32 0.90 21.11
CA ALA A 479 -31.10 1.70 21.29
C ALA A 479 -30.30 1.25 22.52
N LEU A 480 -30.96 0.95 23.63
CA LEU A 480 -30.34 0.46 24.87
C LEU A 480 -29.85 -0.96 24.80
N GLN A 481 -30.39 -1.83 23.93
CA GLN A 481 -29.83 -3.16 23.67
C GLN A 481 -28.48 -3.05 22.97
N ILE A 482 -28.31 -2.08 22.08
CA ILE A 482 -27.06 -1.85 21.35
C ILE A 482 -26.06 -1.11 22.24
N ASN A 483 -26.50 -0.03 22.94
CA ASN A 483 -25.67 0.72 23.87
C ASN A 483 -26.28 0.82 25.28
N PRO A 484 -26.03 -0.14 26.16
CA PRO A 484 -26.58 -0.18 27.51
C PRO A 484 -25.92 0.82 28.49
N GLN A 485 -24.95 1.62 28.08
CA GLN A 485 -24.23 2.57 28.93
C GLN A 485 -24.62 4.05 28.65
N SER A 486 -25.72 4.28 27.94
CA SER A 486 -26.21 5.64 27.67
C SER A 486 -27.18 6.12 28.72
N ALA A 487 -26.77 7.05 29.60
CA ALA A 487 -27.65 7.69 30.56
C ALA A 487 -28.82 8.41 29.85
N ALA A 488 -28.54 9.11 28.75
CA ALA A 488 -29.55 9.84 27.99
C ALA A 488 -30.69 8.94 27.49
N PHE A 489 -30.38 7.74 26.98
CA PHE A 489 -31.40 6.83 26.47
C PHE A 489 -32.31 6.29 27.61
N TYR A 490 -31.75 6.05 28.79
CA TYR A 490 -32.52 5.69 29.95
C TYR A 490 -33.42 6.86 30.42
N SER A 491 -32.89 8.08 30.48
CA SER A 491 -33.67 9.29 30.87
C SER A 491 -34.83 9.54 29.92
N ASP A 492 -34.59 9.48 28.62
CA ASP A 492 -35.62 9.71 27.60
C ASP A 492 -36.66 8.59 27.57
N ARG A 493 -36.29 7.32 27.77
CA ARG A 493 -37.24 6.24 27.94
C ARG A 493 -38.03 6.38 29.21
N ALA A 494 -37.44 6.84 30.31
CA ALA A 494 -38.12 7.14 31.56
C ALA A 494 -39.13 8.28 31.40
N ASN A 495 -38.78 9.33 30.67
CA ASN A 495 -39.71 10.42 30.33
C ASN A 495 -40.94 9.89 29.56
N ALA A 496 -40.71 9.00 28.57
CA ALA A 496 -41.79 8.38 27.80
C ALA A 496 -42.67 7.47 28.69
N ARG A 497 -42.07 6.67 29.59
CA ARG A 497 -42.80 5.85 30.56
C ARG A 497 -43.59 6.73 31.55
N TYR A 498 -42.98 7.81 32.01
CA TYR A 498 -43.68 8.76 32.86
C TYR A 498 -44.93 9.34 32.17
N ALA A 499 -44.84 9.64 30.87
CA ALA A 499 -45.96 10.21 30.10
C ALA A 499 -47.15 9.23 29.97
N ILE A 500 -46.90 7.93 29.97
CA ILE A 500 -47.97 6.89 30.00
C ILE A 500 -48.31 6.39 31.41
N GLU A 501 -47.92 7.14 32.44
CA GLU A 501 -48.15 6.85 33.87
C GLU A 501 -47.47 5.55 34.36
N ASP A 502 -46.54 4.95 33.62
CA ASP A 502 -45.69 3.84 34.10
C ASP A 502 -44.58 4.41 35.03
N TYR A 503 -45.00 4.90 36.21
CA TYR A 503 -44.08 5.51 37.19
C TYR A 503 -43.05 4.51 37.74
N HIS A 504 -43.40 3.25 37.90
CA HIS A 504 -42.45 2.20 38.32
C HIS A 504 -41.37 1.95 37.29
N GLY A 505 -41.75 1.85 36.01
CA GLY A 505 -40.80 1.71 34.90
C GLY A 505 -39.92 2.96 34.75
N ALA A 506 -40.50 4.16 34.91
CA ALA A 506 -39.77 5.43 34.88
C ALA A 506 -38.72 5.49 36.01
N ILE A 507 -39.09 5.14 37.25
CA ILE A 507 -38.15 5.11 38.40
C ILE A 507 -36.99 4.17 38.14
N LYS A 508 -37.27 2.99 37.58
CA LYS A 508 -36.22 2.03 37.24
C LYS A 508 -35.22 2.59 36.21
N ASP A 509 -35.72 3.26 35.17
CA ASP A 509 -34.87 3.84 34.13
C ASP A 509 -34.09 5.06 34.63
N TYR A 510 -34.73 6.00 35.37
CA TYR A 510 -34.00 7.11 36.00
C TYR A 510 -32.93 6.61 36.97
N THR A 511 -33.17 5.48 37.67
CA THR A 511 -32.17 4.89 38.56
C THR A 511 -30.95 4.41 37.78
N GLN A 512 -31.12 3.83 36.57
CA GLN A 512 -30.02 3.47 35.71
C GLN A 512 -29.32 4.71 35.13
N ALA A 513 -30.06 5.72 34.69
CA ALA A 513 -29.50 6.98 34.21
C ALA A 513 -28.60 7.64 35.27
N ILE A 514 -29.08 7.77 36.48
CA ILE A 514 -28.37 8.34 37.65
C ILE A 514 -27.14 7.48 38.02
N ALA A 515 -27.22 6.13 37.90
CA ALA A 515 -26.10 5.27 38.19
C ALA A 515 -24.96 5.44 37.17
N ILE A 516 -25.30 5.75 35.92
CA ILE A 516 -24.33 6.01 34.83
C ILE A 516 -23.79 7.44 34.94
N ASP A 517 -24.67 8.43 35.06
CA ASP A 517 -24.29 9.83 35.20
C ASP A 517 -25.12 10.52 36.29
N PRO A 518 -24.60 10.61 37.51
CA PRO A 518 -25.30 11.25 38.62
C PRO A 518 -25.32 12.77 38.56
N SER A 519 -24.70 13.41 37.57
CA SER A 519 -24.58 14.88 37.52
C SER A 519 -25.85 15.58 37.03
N PHE A 520 -26.74 14.90 36.30
CA PHE A 520 -27.98 15.46 35.77
C PHE A 520 -29.04 15.64 36.87
N ALA A 521 -29.30 16.89 37.26
CA ALA A 521 -30.31 17.23 38.28
C ALA A 521 -31.72 16.83 37.87
N GLU A 522 -32.01 16.81 36.56
CA GLU A 522 -33.34 16.52 36.00
C GLU A 522 -33.73 15.05 36.24
N ASP A 523 -32.83 14.11 36.19
CA ASP A 523 -33.13 12.71 36.47
C ASP A 523 -33.52 12.48 37.92
N TRP A 524 -32.82 13.13 38.86
CA TRP A 524 -33.17 13.12 40.26
C TRP A 524 -34.53 13.75 40.48
N TYR A 525 -34.81 14.92 39.89
CA TYR A 525 -36.10 15.60 39.98
C TYR A 525 -37.23 14.74 39.43
N ASN A 526 -37.09 14.18 38.24
CA ASN A 526 -38.11 13.39 37.57
C ASN A 526 -38.37 12.05 38.29
N ARG A 527 -37.29 11.39 38.84
CA ARG A 527 -37.47 10.24 39.72
C ARG A 527 -38.19 10.61 41.01
N GLY A 528 -37.82 11.71 41.65
CA GLY A 528 -38.48 12.25 42.81
C GLY A 528 -39.95 12.58 42.55
N ARG A 529 -40.26 13.13 41.39
CA ARG A 529 -41.64 13.39 40.93
C ARG A 529 -42.44 12.09 40.77
N SER A 530 -41.81 11.05 40.18
CA SER A 530 -42.43 9.74 40.04
C SER A 530 -42.70 9.06 41.37
N TYR A 531 -41.75 9.16 42.34
CA TYR A 531 -41.96 8.68 43.71
C TYR A 531 -43.09 9.45 44.42
N SER A 532 -43.18 10.75 44.22
CA SER A 532 -44.24 11.58 44.81
C SER A 532 -45.64 11.15 44.35
N LEU A 533 -45.80 10.83 43.05
CA LEU A 533 -47.05 10.32 42.48
C LEU A 533 -47.43 8.93 43.02
N LEU A 534 -46.44 8.11 43.34
CA LEU A 534 -46.64 6.82 44.02
C LEU A 534 -46.79 6.94 45.54
N GLN A 535 -46.82 8.16 46.09
CA GLN A 535 -46.88 8.46 47.51
C GLN A 535 -45.67 7.94 48.33
N GLU A 536 -44.56 7.64 47.66
CA GLU A 536 -43.30 7.28 48.30
C GLU A 536 -42.52 8.54 48.71
N PHE A 537 -43.10 9.32 49.60
CA PHE A 537 -42.67 10.68 49.93
C PHE A 537 -41.24 10.79 50.48
N ASN A 538 -40.77 9.78 51.23
CA ASN A 538 -39.39 9.78 51.73
C ASN A 538 -38.37 9.62 50.61
N SER A 539 -38.63 8.73 49.63
CA SER A 539 -37.80 8.57 48.44
C SER A 539 -37.81 9.82 47.57
N ALA A 540 -38.99 10.40 47.37
CA ALA A 540 -39.16 11.68 46.67
C ALA A 540 -38.32 12.80 47.30
N LEU A 541 -38.39 12.92 48.66
CA LEU A 541 -37.64 13.94 49.40
C LEU A 541 -36.11 13.77 49.23
N ALA A 542 -35.62 12.55 49.29
CA ALA A 542 -34.19 12.26 49.08
C ALA A 542 -33.75 12.73 47.70
N ASP A 543 -34.49 12.38 46.67
CA ASP A 543 -34.18 12.74 45.29
C ASP A 543 -34.28 14.23 45.02
N LEU A 544 -35.29 14.89 45.54
CA LEU A 544 -35.46 16.34 45.39
C LEU A 544 -34.36 17.14 46.12
N ASN A 545 -33.83 16.61 47.23
CA ASN A 545 -32.66 17.20 47.89
C ASN A 545 -31.42 17.09 46.99
N GLU A 546 -31.18 15.96 46.35
CA GLU A 546 -30.08 15.74 45.41
C GLU A 546 -30.22 16.64 44.16
N ALA A 547 -31.44 16.79 43.63
CA ALA A 547 -31.72 17.70 42.51
C ALA A 547 -31.39 19.17 42.88
N LEU A 548 -31.86 19.62 44.05
CA LEU A 548 -31.63 20.99 44.53
C LEU A 548 -30.18 21.25 44.98
N GLN A 549 -29.45 20.24 45.39
CA GLN A 549 -28.01 20.34 45.65
C GLN A 549 -27.23 20.63 44.35
N ARG A 550 -27.62 20.01 43.23
CA ARG A 550 -27.01 20.20 41.91
C ARG A 550 -27.48 21.51 41.26
N GLN A 551 -28.76 21.84 41.43
CA GLN A 551 -29.37 23.05 40.84
C GLN A 551 -30.10 23.88 41.91
N PRO A 552 -29.39 24.74 42.69
CA PRO A 552 -29.96 25.48 43.83
C PRO A 552 -31.00 26.56 43.49
N HIS A 553 -31.18 26.89 42.22
CA HIS A 553 -32.14 27.91 41.77
C HIS A 553 -33.31 27.30 40.98
N TRP A 554 -33.67 26.03 41.22
CA TRP A 554 -34.73 25.35 40.50
C TRP A 554 -36.08 25.49 41.19
N THR A 555 -36.87 26.48 40.76
CA THR A 555 -38.16 26.87 41.34
C THR A 555 -39.14 25.69 41.42
N SER A 556 -39.30 24.92 40.32
CA SER A 556 -40.23 23.77 40.31
C SER A 556 -39.85 22.67 41.30
N ALA A 557 -38.53 22.46 41.53
CA ALA A 557 -38.07 21.46 42.49
C ALA A 557 -38.38 21.87 43.95
N TYR A 558 -38.27 23.16 44.28
CA TYR A 558 -38.70 23.65 45.60
C TYR A 558 -40.22 23.49 45.79
N ILE A 559 -41.04 23.79 44.77
CA ILE A 559 -42.51 23.62 44.86
C ILE A 559 -42.82 22.14 45.09
N LEU A 560 -42.27 21.24 44.30
CA LEU A 560 -42.53 19.81 44.45
C LEU A 560 -42.06 19.30 45.83
N ARG A 561 -40.89 19.73 46.31
CA ARG A 561 -40.40 19.35 47.64
C ARG A 561 -41.27 19.91 48.76
N ALA A 562 -41.78 21.12 48.61
CA ALA A 562 -42.75 21.71 49.52
C ALA A 562 -44.05 20.89 49.60
N ASP A 563 -44.60 20.47 48.46
CA ASP A 563 -45.74 19.56 48.38
C ASP A 563 -45.51 18.23 49.08
N VAL A 564 -44.30 17.65 48.86
CA VAL A 564 -43.89 16.41 49.54
C VAL A 564 -43.79 16.61 51.04
N TYR A 565 -43.22 17.73 51.53
CA TYR A 565 -43.18 18.06 52.95
C TYR A 565 -44.59 18.22 53.53
N ARG A 566 -45.49 18.85 52.79
CA ARG A 566 -46.88 19.00 53.20
C ARG A 566 -47.57 17.63 53.39
N ASN A 567 -47.38 16.72 52.43
CA ASN A 567 -47.95 15.38 52.52
C ASN A 567 -47.34 14.53 53.65
N LEU A 568 -46.12 14.86 54.08
CA LEU A 568 -45.47 14.27 55.24
C LEU A 568 -45.88 14.95 56.58
N GLY A 569 -46.73 15.98 56.56
CA GLY A 569 -47.11 16.76 57.72
C GLY A 569 -46.03 17.75 58.19
N ASN A 570 -44.99 18.00 57.45
CA ASN A 570 -43.85 18.86 57.78
C ASN A 570 -44.10 20.30 57.27
N LEU A 571 -45.15 20.98 57.84
CA LEU A 571 -45.61 22.27 57.36
C LEU A 571 -44.56 23.38 57.40
N GLN A 572 -43.66 23.39 58.40
CA GLN A 572 -42.58 24.39 58.47
C GLN A 572 -41.62 24.33 57.31
N GLN A 573 -41.17 23.12 56.93
CA GLN A 573 -40.27 22.87 55.77
C GLN A 573 -41.01 23.19 54.47
N ALA A 574 -42.28 22.81 54.33
CA ALA A 574 -43.12 23.16 53.20
C ALA A 574 -43.20 24.68 52.99
N ILE A 575 -43.49 25.45 54.05
CA ILE A 575 -43.55 26.92 54.00
C ILE A 575 -42.16 27.49 53.59
N ALA A 576 -41.08 27.00 54.17
CA ALA A 576 -39.74 27.46 53.83
C ALA A 576 -39.40 27.26 52.33
N ASP A 577 -39.76 26.12 51.77
CA ASP A 577 -39.54 25.83 50.34
C ASP A 577 -40.46 26.65 49.44
N PHE A 578 -41.72 26.86 49.79
CA PHE A 578 -42.60 27.76 49.07
C PHE A 578 -42.09 29.21 49.13
N GLN A 579 -41.58 29.68 50.29
CA GLN A 579 -40.95 31.00 50.38
C GLN A 579 -39.76 31.14 49.47
N LYS A 580 -38.93 30.10 49.39
CA LYS A 580 -37.79 30.07 48.48
C LYS A 580 -38.22 30.10 47.00
N SER A 581 -39.23 29.33 46.62
CA SER A 581 -39.77 29.33 45.25
C SER A 581 -40.41 30.71 44.92
N ALA A 582 -41.13 31.32 45.85
CA ALA A 582 -41.69 32.69 45.71
C ALA A 582 -40.58 33.73 45.47
N GLN A 583 -39.47 33.64 46.24
CA GLN A 583 -38.33 34.53 46.06
C GLN A 583 -37.74 34.38 44.66
N LEU A 584 -37.59 33.15 44.13
CA LEU A 584 -37.05 32.86 42.78
C LEU A 584 -37.98 33.42 41.70
N TYR A 585 -39.30 33.19 41.78
CA TYR A 585 -40.27 33.74 40.84
C TYR A 585 -40.28 35.30 40.86
N TYR A 586 -40.13 35.95 42.04
CA TYR A 586 -39.97 37.38 42.09
C TYR A 586 -38.70 37.88 41.37
N GLN A 587 -37.58 37.19 41.55
CA GLN A 587 -36.30 37.49 40.88
C GLN A 587 -36.39 37.32 39.38
N GLU A 588 -37.14 36.35 38.91
CA GLU A 588 -37.41 36.05 37.49
C GLU A 588 -38.44 37.05 36.88
N GLY A 589 -39.05 37.94 37.67
CA GLY A 589 -40.10 38.88 37.25
C GLY A 589 -41.47 38.23 37.04
N ASN A 590 -41.65 37.00 37.49
CA ASN A 590 -42.87 36.22 37.30
C ASN A 590 -43.86 36.50 38.45
N ILE A 591 -44.43 37.75 38.49
CA ILE A 591 -45.24 38.28 39.59
C ILE A 591 -46.52 37.46 39.80
N GLN A 592 -47.10 36.90 38.75
CA GLN A 592 -48.33 36.11 38.87
C GLN A 592 -48.11 34.84 39.71
N TYR A 593 -47.10 34.04 39.40
CA TYR A 593 -46.77 32.83 40.18
C TYR A 593 -46.29 33.19 41.59
N TYR A 594 -45.50 34.26 41.73
CA TYR A 594 -45.16 34.80 43.07
C TYR A 594 -46.38 35.01 43.95
N GLN A 595 -47.41 35.72 43.45
CA GLN A 595 -48.64 35.98 44.19
C GLN A 595 -49.40 34.70 44.54
N GLN A 596 -49.44 33.72 43.61
CA GLN A 596 -50.10 32.43 43.88
C GLN A 596 -49.40 31.67 45.02
N ILE A 597 -48.09 31.65 45.04
CA ILE A 597 -47.32 30.96 46.08
C ILE A 597 -47.48 31.69 47.42
N ILE A 598 -47.52 33.03 47.46
CA ILE A 598 -47.76 33.79 48.70
C ILE A 598 -49.15 33.47 49.28
N GLN A 599 -50.20 33.43 48.47
CA GLN A 599 -51.51 33.01 48.90
C GLN A 599 -51.55 31.61 49.50
N LEU A 600 -50.83 30.66 48.86
CA LEU A 600 -50.71 29.30 49.38
C LEU A 600 -49.99 29.27 50.74
N ILE A 601 -48.94 30.06 50.94
CA ILE A 601 -48.21 30.16 52.19
C ILE A 601 -49.14 30.69 53.28
N GLU A 602 -49.94 31.75 53.00
CA GLU A 602 -50.89 32.30 53.94
C GLU A 602 -51.97 31.30 54.38
N GLN A 603 -52.45 30.46 53.45
CA GLN A 603 -53.39 29.39 53.76
C GLN A 603 -52.76 28.33 54.69
N LEU A 604 -51.54 27.89 54.38
CA LEU A 604 -50.81 26.87 55.17
C LEU A 604 -50.42 27.38 56.58
N GLN A 605 -50.33 28.67 56.79
CA GLN A 605 -50.07 29.27 58.10
C GLN A 605 -51.31 29.35 58.98
N GLN A 606 -52.52 29.20 58.41
CA GLN A 606 -53.81 29.20 59.12
C GLN A 606 -54.25 27.77 59.48
N GLU A 607 -53.71 26.77 58.82
CA GLU A 607 -53.89 25.35 59.21
C GLU A 607 -53.01 24.97 60.41
#